data_5e2ca6a58d754d1ae6a5f8d2fd533a54
#
_entry.id   5e2ca6a58d754d1ae6a5f8d2fd533a54
#
_cell.length_a   1.000
_cell.length_b   1.000
_cell.length_c   1.000
_cell.angle_alpha   90.00
_cell.angle_beta   90.00
_cell.angle_gamma   90.00
#
_symmetry.space_group_name_H-M   'P 1'
#
loop_
_entity.id
_entity.type
_entity.pdbx_description
1 polymer ?
#
loop_
_entity_poly.entity_id
_entity_poly.type
_entity_poly.pdbx_seq_one_letter_code
_entity_poly.pdbx_strand_id
1 'polypeptide(L)'
;MQITDVRLRKVNSENRMKAVASVTFDNEFAVHDIKVIESQNGLFIAMPSRKTPNGEFKDIAHPINAETREKIQNAIIEKYNETPDNNEEVKNEESEESAE
;
A
#
# COMPACT_ATOMS: atom_id res chain seq x y z
N MET A 1 -6.36 14.35 9.53
CA MET A 1 -6.55 14.09 8.10
C MET A 1 -7.27 12.79 7.92
N GLN A 2 -8.08 12.73 6.90
CA GLN A 2 -8.90 11.57 6.69
C GLN A 2 -8.46 10.82 5.47
N ILE A 3 -8.59 9.50 5.51
CA ILE A 3 -8.31 8.69 4.35
C ILE A 3 -9.56 8.70 3.50
N THR A 4 -9.46 9.25 2.29
CA THR A 4 -10.62 9.39 1.43
C THR A 4 -10.63 8.41 0.28
N ASP A 5 -9.55 7.70 0.03
CA ASP A 5 -9.55 6.68 -1.00
C ASP A 5 -8.39 5.73 -0.77
N VAL A 6 -8.60 4.46 -1.05
CA VAL A 6 -7.54 3.47 -0.98
C VAL A 6 -7.64 2.63 -2.24
N ARG A 7 -6.53 2.53 -2.98
CA ARG A 7 -6.50 1.70 -4.16
C ARG A 7 -5.45 0.64 -3.94
N LEU A 8 -5.73 -0.57 -4.35
CA LEU A 8 -4.86 -1.66 -4.03
C LEU A 8 -4.82 -2.64 -5.17
N ARG A 9 -3.64 -3.12 -5.51
CA ARG A 9 -3.49 -4.10 -6.55
C ARG A 9 -2.74 -5.28 -5.95
N LYS A 10 -3.33 -6.46 -5.98
CA LYS A 10 -2.66 -7.61 -5.45
C LYS A 10 -1.62 -8.09 -6.44
N VAL A 11 -0.50 -8.59 -5.93
CA VAL A 11 0.56 -9.05 -6.78
C VAL A 11 0.75 -10.55 -6.56
N ASN A 12 1.09 -11.24 -7.62
CA ASN A 12 1.28 -12.67 -7.54
C ASN A 12 2.77 -12.90 -7.40
N SER A 13 3.24 -12.89 -6.20
CA SER A 13 4.65 -12.94 -5.95
C SER A 13 4.97 -14.09 -5.03
N GLU A 14 6.14 -14.68 -5.21
CA GLU A 14 6.51 -15.78 -4.36
C GLU A 14 7.10 -15.29 -3.07
N ASN A 15 7.39 -14.02 -2.95
CA ASN A 15 7.95 -13.54 -1.71
C ASN A 15 6.81 -13.05 -0.83
N ARG A 16 7.12 -12.31 0.20
CA ARG A 16 6.12 -11.90 1.15
C ARG A 16 5.26 -10.74 0.72
N MET A 17 5.60 -10.07 -0.36
CA MET A 17 4.82 -8.92 -0.76
C MET A 17 3.55 -9.38 -1.45
N LYS A 18 2.41 -9.00 -0.92
CA LYS A 18 1.13 -9.46 -1.39
C LYS A 18 0.36 -8.44 -2.17
N ALA A 19 0.65 -7.17 -2.00
CA ALA A 19 -0.09 -6.15 -2.71
C ALA A 19 0.65 -4.82 -2.65
N VAL A 20 0.28 -3.92 -3.54
CA VAL A 20 0.82 -2.57 -3.53
C VAL A 20 -0.38 -1.65 -3.47
N ALA A 21 -0.34 -0.67 -2.60
CA ALA A 21 -1.47 0.19 -2.35
C ALA A 21 -1.14 1.66 -2.46
N SER A 22 -2.15 2.46 -2.70
CA SER A 22 -2.04 3.90 -2.69
C SER A 22 -3.15 4.42 -1.80
N VAL A 23 -2.86 5.43 -1.01
CA VAL A 23 -3.83 5.99 -0.09
C VAL A 23 -3.92 7.48 -0.35
N THR A 24 -5.14 8.01 -0.43
CA THR A 24 -5.38 9.43 -0.62
C THR A 24 -5.95 10.01 0.67
N PHE A 25 -5.44 11.16 1.06
CA PHE A 25 -5.88 11.83 2.25
C PHE A 25 -6.58 13.11 1.89
N ASP A 26 -7.78 13.33 2.44
CA ASP A 26 -8.52 14.57 2.27
C ASP A 26 -8.71 14.95 0.80
N ASN A 27 -8.70 13.97 -0.08
CA ASN A 27 -8.82 14.21 -1.51
C ASN A 27 -7.77 15.20 -2.02
N GLU A 28 -6.68 15.35 -1.32
CA GLU A 28 -5.67 16.30 -1.70
C GLU A 28 -4.27 15.75 -1.74
N PHE A 29 -4.00 14.67 -1.09
CA PHE A 29 -2.63 14.19 -1.00
C PHE A 29 -2.61 12.68 -1.10
N ALA A 30 -1.81 12.12 -1.95
CA ALA A 30 -1.75 10.68 -2.15
C ALA A 30 -0.36 10.14 -1.89
N VAL A 31 -0.29 8.97 -1.31
CA VAL A 31 0.97 8.28 -1.09
C VAL A 31 0.87 6.97 -1.84
N HIS A 32 1.83 6.72 -2.72
CA HIS A 32 1.84 5.52 -3.54
C HIS A 32 2.90 4.55 -3.07
N ASP A 33 2.85 3.33 -3.59
CA ASP A 33 3.88 2.34 -3.31
C ASP A 33 3.95 1.88 -1.87
N ILE A 34 2.81 1.84 -1.21
CA ILE A 34 2.76 1.25 0.12
C ILE A 34 2.57 -0.26 -0.10
N LYS A 35 3.39 -1.08 0.51
CA LYS A 35 3.34 -2.50 0.26
C LYS A 35 2.65 -3.24 1.37
N VAL A 36 1.89 -4.26 1.01
CA VAL A 36 1.25 -5.14 1.99
C VAL A 36 2.13 -6.37 2.07
N ILE A 37 2.63 -6.66 3.25
CA ILE A 37 3.60 -7.74 3.45
C ILE A 37 2.99 -8.76 4.39
N GLU A 38 3.19 -10.02 4.08
CA GLU A 38 2.69 -11.08 4.93
C GLU A 38 3.79 -11.54 5.87
N SER A 39 3.49 -11.72 7.14
CA SER A 39 4.45 -12.20 8.09
C SER A 39 3.79 -13.27 8.94
N GLN A 40 4.54 -13.86 9.85
CA GLN A 40 3.99 -14.88 10.71
C GLN A 40 2.86 -14.35 11.56
N ASN A 41 2.87 -13.08 11.86
CA ASN A 41 1.84 -12.52 12.71
C ASN A 41 0.72 -11.89 11.91
N GLY A 42 0.69 -12.05 10.61
CA GLY A 42 -0.37 -11.50 9.79
C GLY A 42 0.16 -10.48 8.82
N LEU A 43 -0.71 -9.64 8.34
CA LEU A 43 -0.33 -8.67 7.33
C LEU A 43 0.09 -7.36 7.98
N PHE A 44 1.06 -6.72 7.38
CA PHE A 44 1.40 -5.39 7.84
C PHE A 44 1.79 -4.57 6.61
N ILE A 45 1.94 -3.27 6.77
CA ILE A 45 2.27 -2.42 5.64
C ILE A 45 3.69 -1.90 5.77
N ALA A 46 4.32 -1.68 4.63
CA ALA A 46 5.64 -1.07 4.57
C ALA A 46 5.49 0.19 3.74
N MET A 47 5.95 1.29 4.27
CA MET A 47 5.83 2.57 3.60
C MET A 47 6.83 2.65 2.45
N PRO A 48 6.62 3.56 1.49
CA PRO A 48 7.55 3.68 0.39
C PRO A 48 8.92 4.13 0.90
N SER A 49 9.96 3.54 0.37
CA SER A 49 11.29 3.86 0.84
C SER A 49 12.24 3.83 -0.33
N ARG A 50 13.44 4.34 -0.14
CA ARG A 50 14.45 4.27 -1.16
C ARG A 50 15.78 3.92 -0.52
N LYS A 51 16.69 3.43 -1.32
CA LYS A 51 17.97 3.01 -0.83
C LYS A 51 18.91 4.19 -0.85
N THR A 52 19.62 4.41 0.23
CA THR A 52 20.57 5.51 0.29
C THR A 52 21.91 5.06 -0.23
N PRO A 53 22.84 5.98 -0.45
CA PRO A 53 24.14 5.59 -0.98
C PRO A 53 24.92 4.61 -0.12
N ASN A 54 24.71 4.60 1.18
CA ASN A 54 25.43 3.65 1.99
C ASN A 54 24.64 2.36 2.19
N GLY A 55 23.64 2.10 1.38
CA GLY A 55 22.98 0.80 1.39
C GLY A 55 21.81 0.65 2.30
N GLU A 56 21.45 1.68 3.03
CA GLU A 56 20.33 1.58 3.93
C GLU A 56 19.05 2.01 3.26
N PHE A 57 17.91 1.56 3.76
CA PHE A 57 16.66 1.98 3.23
C PHE A 57 16.04 3.02 4.14
N LYS A 58 15.52 4.09 3.58
CA LYS A 58 14.86 5.11 4.37
C LYS A 58 13.50 5.38 3.77
N ASP A 59 12.51 5.56 4.62
CA ASP A 59 11.16 5.82 4.16
C ASP A 59 11.11 7.17 3.48
N ILE A 60 10.40 7.24 2.36
CA ILE A 60 10.17 8.48 1.67
C ILE A 60 9.04 9.21 2.36
N ALA A 61 8.06 8.48 2.87
CA ALA A 61 6.93 9.05 3.56
C ALA A 61 6.50 8.08 4.63
N HIS A 62 6.09 8.59 5.79
CA HIS A 62 5.62 7.69 6.83
C HIS A 62 4.80 8.45 7.84
N PRO A 63 3.90 7.76 8.56
CA PRO A 63 3.15 8.42 9.61
C PRO A 63 4.05 8.72 10.77
N ILE A 64 3.78 9.82 11.46
CA ILE A 64 4.66 10.20 12.56
C ILE A 64 4.03 9.94 13.91
N ASN A 65 2.88 9.29 13.96
CA ASN A 65 2.36 8.85 15.24
C ASN A 65 1.64 7.52 15.05
N ALA A 66 1.41 6.83 16.14
CA ALA A 66 0.86 5.49 16.09
C ALA A 66 -0.58 5.48 15.62
N GLU A 67 -1.33 6.51 15.97
CA GLU A 67 -2.69 6.57 15.60
C GLU A 67 -2.85 6.65 14.10
N THR A 68 -2.06 7.47 13.42
CA THR A 68 -2.14 7.60 11.99
C THR A 68 -1.66 6.31 11.32
N ARG A 69 -0.63 5.68 11.87
CA ARG A 69 -0.13 4.46 11.27
C ARG A 69 -1.19 3.38 11.33
N GLU A 70 -1.89 3.28 12.45
CA GLU A 70 -2.89 2.27 12.59
C GLU A 70 -4.05 2.55 11.66
N LYS A 71 -4.41 3.82 11.48
CA LYS A 71 -5.48 4.18 10.60
C LYS A 71 -5.16 3.78 9.16
N ILE A 72 -3.95 4.04 8.71
CA ILE A 72 -3.55 3.70 7.37
C ILE A 72 -3.50 2.18 7.21
N GLN A 73 -2.92 1.49 8.17
CA GLN A 73 -2.80 0.06 8.07
C GLN A 73 -4.17 -0.60 8.03
N ASN A 74 -5.08 -0.18 8.89
CA ASN A 74 -6.39 -0.79 8.93
C ASN A 74 -7.14 -0.54 7.62
N ALA A 75 -7.02 0.65 7.07
CA ALA A 75 -7.73 0.97 5.83
C ALA A 75 -7.19 0.12 4.67
N ILE A 76 -5.89 -0.07 4.61
CA ILE A 76 -5.31 -0.84 3.53
C ILE A 76 -5.62 -2.32 3.69
N ILE A 77 -5.54 -2.84 4.90
CA ILE A 77 -5.80 -4.25 5.11
C ILE A 77 -7.26 -4.57 4.87
N GLU A 78 -8.15 -3.64 5.24
CA GLU A 78 -9.54 -3.87 4.98
C GLU A 78 -9.78 -3.91 3.48
N LYS A 79 -9.13 -3.04 2.71
CA LYS A 79 -9.28 -3.05 1.28
C LYS A 79 -8.68 -4.33 0.69
N TYR A 80 -7.60 -4.81 1.25
CA TYR A 80 -6.98 -6.03 0.79
C TYR A 80 -7.95 -7.19 0.97
N ASN A 81 -8.65 -7.24 2.08
CA ASN A 81 -9.57 -8.33 2.33
C ASN A 81 -10.79 -8.26 1.44
N GLU A 82 -11.14 -7.07 0.97
CA GLU A 82 -12.27 -6.92 0.10
C GLU A 82 -11.92 -7.17 -1.36
N THR A 83 -10.66 -7.15 -1.71
CA THR A 83 -10.24 -7.26 -3.11
C THR A 83 -10.05 -8.72 -3.48
N PRO A 84 -10.62 -9.15 -4.57
CA PRO A 84 -10.48 -10.55 -4.95
C PRO A 84 -9.09 -10.85 -5.43
N ASP A 85 -8.68 -12.10 -5.27
CA ASP A 85 -7.40 -12.50 -5.64
C ASP A 85 -7.46 -12.90 -7.05
N ASN A 86 -7.51 -12.01 -7.95
CA ASN A 86 -7.76 -12.32 -9.29
C ASN A 86 -6.99 -11.54 -10.27
N ASN A 87 -6.27 -12.20 -11.09
CA ASN A 87 -5.46 -11.51 -12.02
C ASN A 87 -6.16 -10.80 -13.10
N GLU A 88 -7.28 -11.21 -13.48
CA GLU A 88 -7.91 -10.51 -14.51
C GLU A 88 -8.32 -9.19 -14.12
N GLU A 89 -8.59 -8.99 -12.91
CA GLU A 89 -8.97 -7.70 -12.53
C GLU A 89 -7.87 -6.80 -12.63
N VAL A 90 -6.74 -7.26 -12.46
CA VAL A 90 -5.62 -6.42 -12.49
C VAL A 90 -5.50 -5.80 -13.84
N LYS A 91 -5.68 -6.51 -14.89
CA LYS A 91 -5.45 -5.88 -16.08
C LYS A 91 -6.47 -4.89 -16.39
N ASN A 92 -7.59 -4.96 -15.85
CA ASN A 92 -8.53 -3.98 -16.15
C ASN A 92 -8.18 -2.73 -15.57
N GLU A 93 -7.73 -2.74 -14.42
CA GLU A 93 -7.51 -1.57 -13.85
C GLU A 93 -6.31 -1.01 -14.14
N GLU A 94 -5.37 -1.74 -14.37
CA GLU A 94 -4.22 -1.13 -14.50
C GLU A 94 -4.22 -0.25 -15.54
N SER A 95 -5.07 -0.39 -16.36
CA SER A 95 -5.01 0.50 -17.39
C SER A 95 -5.30 1.82 -16.92
N GLU A 96 -6.14 1.98 -16.01
CA GLU A 96 -6.38 3.25 -15.67
C GLU A 96 -5.56 3.72 -14.70
N GLU A 97 -5.05 2.97 -13.94
CA GLU A 97 -4.34 3.50 -12.98
C GLU A 97 -3.20 4.04 -13.48
N SER A 98 -2.87 3.64 -14.52
CA SER A 98 -1.70 4.19 -14.94
C SER A 98 -1.93 5.56 -15.18
N ALA A 99 -3.11 5.93 -15.23
CA ALA A 99 -3.31 7.27 -15.40
C ALA A 99 -2.82 8.06 -14.33
N GLU A 100 -2.53 7.64 -13.36
CA GLU A 100 -2.12 8.46 -12.35
C GLU A 100 -0.95 8.76 -12.33
#